data_ed743c921265a07efbcbacc896c0898b
#
_entry.id   ed743c921265a07efbcbacc896c0898b
#
_cell.length_a   1.000
_cell.length_b   1.000
_cell.length_c   1.000
_cell.angle_alpha   90.00
_cell.angle_beta   90.00
_cell.angle_gamma   90.00
#
_symmetry.space_group_name_H-M   'P 1'
#
loop_
_entity.id
_entity.type
_entity.pdbx_description
1 polymer ?
#
loop_
_entity_poly.entity_id
_entity_poly.type
_entity_poly.pdbx_seq_one_letter_code
_entity_poly.pdbx_strand_id
1 'polypeptide(L)'
;MSVLVGIGIFMFWFFLYPHALSYHEQYQLFLWTGDYFIEKLSIPGGLANWLGEFIVQFYYIEWLGALLLALLFVALQVITARLLPKAWWPMSLVPVALLLWLMGDINVMLSLPMAILLALLLACLRMKKSLSWMDVLIVPVAYWMIGPVVWFYVIIRVIQLGWKHLWAMGWLLAVQLIAYAFLLPQWSFQQAMTGVVYYRIPLQYPQLTGYYKDLYELVRQDYLVRNERWDEIIERAKENQVKTPFSSVCVNLALSQNRQLANQMFNFYQSGNDALIMPRIRDLTSMLPSAEVFWRLGMVNSAQRYIFDTQESILNANKSGRCTKRIAECMIVNGHYQVARKQLDLLKKSLFYKHWAIETEKLLGNETKINQHSVYGKLRKLRFKNDFLFNYDEIDKVLGLLFVNNPDNKMALDYFMGQMLLNRNLMGFQQYMSWVQQYGGYRIMPLGYQDVMMCIQKNGAVPDSPYRRYVEQQSQR
;
A
#
# COMPACT_ATOMS: atom_id res chain seq x y z
N MET A 1 33.80 -3.77 6.18
CA MET A 1 32.95 -4.21 5.05
C MET A 1 31.47 -4.28 5.43
N SER A 2 31.08 -5.01 6.45
CA SER A 2 29.67 -5.11 6.88
C SER A 2 29.01 -3.74 7.18
N VAL A 3 29.76 -2.82 7.77
CA VAL A 3 29.29 -1.44 8.02
C VAL A 3 29.01 -0.69 6.72
N LEU A 4 29.88 -0.85 5.71
CA LEU A 4 29.69 -0.21 4.40
C LEU A 4 28.46 -0.79 3.68
N VAL A 5 28.23 -2.09 3.79
CA VAL A 5 26.99 -2.74 3.27
C VAL A 5 25.77 -2.17 3.99
N GLY A 6 25.81 -2.05 5.31
CA GLY A 6 24.72 -1.45 6.09
C GLY A 6 24.43 -0.01 5.69
N ILE A 7 25.47 0.82 5.53
CA ILE A 7 25.32 2.20 5.07
C ILE A 7 24.68 2.26 3.68
N GLY A 8 25.17 1.43 2.74
CA GLY A 8 24.60 1.36 1.39
C GLY A 8 23.11 0.99 1.39
N ILE A 9 22.72 -0.02 2.18
CA ILE A 9 21.32 -0.46 2.32
C ILE A 9 20.47 0.65 2.97
N PHE A 10 20.97 1.29 4.03
CA PHE A 10 20.29 2.41 4.68
C PHE A 10 20.02 3.55 3.68
N MET A 11 21.07 4.01 2.97
CA MET A 11 20.97 5.09 1.98
C MET A 11 20.00 4.75 0.87
N PHE A 12 20.03 3.50 0.38
CA PHE A 12 19.12 3.04 -0.67
C PHE A 12 17.65 3.14 -0.23
N TRP A 13 17.29 2.59 0.92
CA TRP A 13 15.89 2.60 1.37
C TRP A 13 15.42 3.95 1.88
N PHE A 14 16.27 4.72 2.54
CA PHE A 14 15.89 6.01 3.10
C PHE A 14 15.75 7.11 2.04
N PHE A 15 16.72 7.22 1.11
CA PHE A 15 16.71 8.31 0.14
C PHE A 15 16.02 7.96 -1.19
N LEU A 16 16.17 6.74 -1.65
CA LEU A 16 15.65 6.36 -2.97
C LEU A 16 14.24 5.76 -2.91
N TYR A 17 13.94 4.96 -1.89
CA TYR A 17 12.70 4.19 -1.83
C TYR A 17 11.94 4.25 -0.49
N PRO A 18 11.77 5.42 0.17
CA PRO A 18 11.01 5.53 1.41
C PRO A 18 9.55 5.10 1.22
N HIS A 19 8.99 5.30 0.03
CA HIS A 19 7.64 4.90 -0.34
C HIS A 19 7.42 3.38 -0.29
N ALA A 20 8.46 2.58 -0.57
CA ALA A 20 8.35 1.13 -0.42
C ALA A 20 8.25 0.72 1.05
N LEU A 21 8.98 1.38 1.96
CA LEU A 21 8.83 1.16 3.40
C LEU A 21 7.41 1.52 3.86
N SER A 22 6.90 2.68 3.46
CA SER A 22 5.53 3.11 3.74
C SER A 22 4.48 2.13 3.19
N TYR A 23 4.72 1.55 2.00
CA TYR A 23 3.84 0.53 1.43
C TYR A 23 3.78 -0.72 2.30
N HIS A 24 4.91 -1.22 2.81
CA HIS A 24 4.90 -2.38 3.71
C HIS A 24 4.20 -2.07 5.03
N GLU A 25 4.43 -0.89 5.62
CA GLU A 25 3.81 -0.48 6.88
C GLU A 25 2.29 -0.37 6.77
N GLN A 26 1.77 0.22 5.70
CA GLN A 26 0.34 0.51 5.59
C GLN A 26 -0.55 -0.73 5.48
N TYR A 27 -0.01 -1.88 5.09
CA TYR A 27 -0.76 -3.15 4.95
C TYR A 27 -0.64 -4.07 6.16
N GLN A 28 -0.22 -3.54 7.29
CA GLN A 28 -0.23 -4.24 8.57
C GLN A 28 -0.63 -3.31 9.70
N LEU A 29 -1.00 -3.91 10.83
CA LEU A 29 -1.20 -3.24 12.10
C LEU A 29 -0.67 -4.15 13.22
N PHE A 30 0.55 -3.91 13.67
CA PHE A 30 1.13 -4.67 14.76
C PHE A 30 0.45 -4.30 16.08
N LEU A 31 -0.04 -5.32 16.79
CA LEU A 31 -0.74 -5.14 18.05
C LEU A 31 0.13 -5.66 19.21
N TRP A 32 0.28 -4.82 20.23
CA TRP A 32 1.01 -5.16 21.46
C TRP A 32 0.13 -5.92 22.44
N THR A 33 -0.34 -7.12 22.02
CA THR A 33 -1.20 -7.98 22.84
C THR A 33 -0.73 -9.43 22.76
N GLY A 34 -0.94 -10.20 23.87
CA GLY A 34 -0.62 -11.61 23.89
C GLY A 34 -1.44 -12.44 22.89
N ASP A 35 -2.72 -12.07 22.71
CA ASP A 35 -3.60 -12.75 21.75
C ASP A 35 -3.06 -12.65 20.33
N TYR A 36 -2.55 -11.47 19.95
CA TYR A 36 -1.93 -11.27 18.62
C TYR A 36 -0.68 -12.15 18.43
N PHE A 37 0.14 -12.27 19.46
CA PHE A 37 1.31 -13.16 19.41
C PHE A 37 0.91 -14.63 19.25
N ILE A 38 -0.09 -15.09 20.02
CA ILE A 38 -0.59 -16.47 19.94
C ILE A 38 -1.23 -16.74 18.57
N GLU A 39 -2.03 -15.79 18.07
CA GLU A 39 -2.63 -15.86 16.72
C GLU A 39 -1.55 -16.07 15.65
N LYS A 40 -0.47 -15.29 15.69
CA LYS A 40 0.64 -15.45 14.73
C LYS A 40 1.34 -16.79 14.85
N LEU A 41 1.52 -17.30 16.06
CA LEU A 41 2.13 -18.61 16.29
C LEU A 41 1.25 -19.80 15.93
N SER A 42 -0.01 -19.59 15.55
CA SER A 42 -0.93 -20.69 15.19
C SER A 42 -0.60 -21.37 13.87
N ILE A 43 0.29 -20.80 13.06
CA ILE A 43 0.66 -21.30 11.73
C ILE A 43 2.19 -21.44 11.58
N PRO A 44 2.68 -22.34 10.70
CA PRO A 44 4.10 -22.45 10.41
C PRO A 44 4.69 -21.15 9.87
N GLY A 45 5.84 -20.75 10.42
CA GLY A 45 6.49 -19.48 10.14
C GLY A 45 6.03 -18.32 11.02
N GLY A 46 5.16 -18.61 12.01
CA GLY A 46 4.51 -17.59 12.82
C GLY A 46 5.44 -16.67 13.59
N LEU A 47 6.54 -17.21 14.16
CA LEU A 47 7.53 -16.38 14.84
C LEU A 47 8.26 -15.44 13.88
N ALA A 48 8.67 -15.94 12.73
CA ALA A 48 9.33 -15.11 11.71
C ALA A 48 8.38 -14.01 11.18
N ASN A 49 7.09 -14.33 11.03
CA ASN A 49 6.06 -13.37 10.65
C ASN A 49 5.87 -12.31 11.74
N TRP A 50 5.71 -12.72 12.98
CA TRP A 50 5.53 -11.79 14.11
C TRP A 50 6.73 -10.84 14.26
N LEU A 51 7.97 -11.36 14.19
CA LEU A 51 9.19 -10.55 14.23
C LEU A 51 9.32 -9.63 13.00
N GLY A 52 8.94 -10.12 11.82
CA GLY A 52 8.92 -9.30 10.60
C GLY A 52 7.96 -8.12 10.74
N GLU A 53 6.71 -8.38 11.17
CA GLU A 53 5.71 -7.33 11.39
C GLU A 53 6.09 -6.39 12.54
N PHE A 54 6.75 -6.91 13.59
CA PHE A 54 7.32 -6.10 14.67
C PHE A 54 8.32 -5.07 14.13
N ILE A 55 9.19 -5.44 13.22
CA ILE A 55 10.15 -4.50 12.61
C ILE A 55 9.44 -3.57 11.63
N VAL A 56 8.53 -4.07 10.81
CA VAL A 56 7.84 -3.27 9.79
C VAL A 56 6.99 -2.15 10.39
N GLN A 57 6.46 -2.28 11.63
CA GLN A 57 5.75 -1.18 12.27
C GLN A 57 6.62 0.10 12.37
N PHE A 58 7.95 -0.04 12.52
CA PHE A 58 8.88 1.09 12.59
C PHE A 58 9.12 1.78 11.24
N TYR A 59 8.66 1.21 10.14
CA TYR A 59 8.66 1.88 8.82
C TYR A 59 7.71 3.08 8.77
N TYR A 60 6.86 3.23 9.77
CA TYR A 60 6.09 4.45 10.01
C TYR A 60 7.01 5.68 10.14
N ILE A 61 8.22 5.50 10.64
CA ILE A 61 9.29 6.49 10.69
C ILE A 61 10.37 6.02 9.71
N GLU A 62 10.45 6.63 8.54
CA GLU A 62 11.23 6.17 7.39
C GLU A 62 12.70 5.89 7.69
N TRP A 63 13.39 6.83 8.37
CA TRP A 63 14.81 6.65 8.72
C TRP A 63 15.03 5.49 9.69
N LEU A 64 14.11 5.30 10.63
CA LEU A 64 14.19 4.21 11.62
C LEU A 64 13.93 2.86 10.95
N GLY A 65 12.95 2.81 10.06
CA GLY A 65 12.65 1.64 9.25
C GLY A 65 13.84 1.23 8.37
N ALA A 66 14.43 2.19 7.67
CA ALA A 66 15.63 1.95 6.84
C ALA A 66 16.83 1.48 7.67
N LEU A 67 17.02 2.04 8.89
CA LEU A 67 18.08 1.63 9.80
C LEU A 67 17.90 0.19 10.29
N LEU A 68 16.69 -0.18 10.74
CA LEU A 68 16.39 -1.53 11.21
C LEU A 68 16.55 -2.56 10.09
N LEU A 69 16.13 -2.22 8.87
CA LEU A 69 16.33 -3.06 7.71
C LEU A 69 17.82 -3.24 7.38
N ALA A 70 18.61 -2.18 7.42
CA ALA A 70 20.06 -2.24 7.23
C ALA A 70 20.72 -3.11 8.30
N LEU A 71 20.33 -2.99 9.58
CA LEU A 71 20.84 -3.83 10.66
C LEU A 71 20.49 -5.30 10.49
N LEU A 72 19.29 -5.61 10.01
CA LEU A 72 18.88 -6.98 9.69
C LEU A 72 19.80 -7.61 8.63
N PHE A 73 20.09 -6.88 7.55
CA PHE A 73 20.95 -7.37 6.48
C PHE A 73 22.43 -7.46 6.89
N VAL A 74 22.90 -6.55 7.75
CA VAL A 74 24.24 -6.67 8.37
C VAL A 74 24.31 -7.91 9.24
N ALA A 75 23.27 -8.19 10.03
CA ALA A 75 23.21 -9.41 10.84
C ALA A 75 23.23 -10.67 9.96
N LEU A 76 22.45 -10.70 8.86
CA LEU A 76 22.47 -11.76 7.87
C LEU A 76 23.89 -12.00 7.32
N GLN A 77 24.56 -10.94 6.90
CA GLN A 77 25.92 -11.01 6.34
C GLN A 77 26.92 -11.54 7.39
N VAL A 78 26.88 -11.02 8.62
CA VAL A 78 27.80 -11.42 9.70
C VAL A 78 27.60 -12.89 10.09
N ILE A 79 26.36 -13.36 10.21
CA ILE A 79 26.04 -14.74 10.56
C ILE A 79 26.46 -15.68 9.44
N THR A 80 26.18 -15.31 8.18
CA THR A 80 26.64 -16.09 7.01
C THR A 80 28.15 -16.19 6.98
N ALA A 81 28.87 -15.08 7.21
CA ALA A 81 30.34 -15.08 7.26
C ALA A 81 30.91 -16.00 8.36
N ARG A 82 30.20 -16.16 9.49
CA ARG A 82 30.60 -17.08 10.57
C ARG A 82 30.43 -18.56 10.19
N LEU A 83 29.50 -18.86 9.31
CA LEU A 83 29.22 -20.22 8.83
C LEU A 83 30.20 -20.65 7.74
N LEU A 84 30.87 -19.70 7.08
CA LEU A 84 31.83 -19.92 6.01
C LEU A 84 33.27 -19.98 6.51
N PRO A 85 34.18 -20.73 5.84
CA PRO A 85 35.63 -20.63 6.06
C PRO A 85 36.10 -19.19 5.88
N LYS A 86 37.11 -18.77 6.66
CA LYS A 86 37.60 -17.38 6.63
C LYS A 86 38.01 -16.89 5.22
N ALA A 87 38.56 -17.77 4.39
CA ALA A 87 38.94 -17.42 3.01
C ALA A 87 37.73 -17.12 2.12
N TRP A 88 36.53 -17.60 2.46
CA TRP A 88 35.32 -17.48 1.68
C TRP A 88 34.38 -16.36 2.20
N TRP A 89 34.87 -15.47 3.08
CA TRP A 89 34.05 -14.40 3.65
C TRP A 89 33.33 -13.52 2.60
N PRO A 90 33.89 -13.25 1.38
CA PRO A 90 33.16 -12.44 0.40
C PRO A 90 31.86 -13.11 -0.07
N MET A 91 31.83 -14.45 -0.06
CA MET A 91 30.62 -15.21 -0.41
C MET A 91 29.44 -14.96 0.56
N SER A 92 29.70 -14.41 1.75
CA SER A 92 28.65 -13.99 2.69
C SER A 92 27.79 -12.84 2.16
N LEU A 93 28.25 -12.13 1.14
CA LEU A 93 27.49 -11.08 0.46
C LEU A 93 26.43 -11.64 -0.51
N VAL A 94 26.61 -12.88 -1.00
CA VAL A 94 25.70 -13.49 -1.98
C VAL A 94 24.26 -13.63 -1.44
N PRO A 95 24.03 -14.21 -0.25
CA PRO A 95 22.67 -14.25 0.32
C PRO A 95 22.06 -12.87 0.54
N VAL A 96 22.87 -11.88 0.94
CA VAL A 96 22.41 -10.50 1.13
C VAL A 96 21.96 -9.90 -0.21
N ALA A 97 22.77 -10.04 -1.26
CA ALA A 97 22.44 -9.53 -2.59
C ALA A 97 21.19 -10.21 -3.18
N LEU A 98 21.08 -11.54 -3.04
CA LEU A 98 19.91 -12.30 -3.49
C LEU A 98 18.64 -11.88 -2.76
N LEU A 99 18.71 -11.69 -1.43
CA LEU A 99 17.55 -11.26 -0.66
C LEU A 99 17.16 -9.81 -0.95
N LEU A 100 18.13 -8.92 -1.15
CA LEU A 100 17.84 -7.55 -1.57
C LEU A 100 17.17 -7.52 -2.94
N TRP A 101 17.64 -8.38 -3.86
CA TRP A 101 17.00 -8.53 -5.17
C TRP A 101 15.58 -9.08 -5.06
N LEU A 102 15.34 -10.11 -4.22
CA LEU A 102 14.01 -10.65 -3.96
C LEU A 102 13.08 -9.59 -3.33
N MET A 103 13.58 -8.80 -2.39
CA MET A 103 12.83 -7.72 -1.76
C MET A 103 12.56 -6.53 -2.71
N GLY A 104 13.15 -6.53 -3.90
CA GLY A 104 12.73 -5.67 -4.99
C GLY A 104 11.31 -5.96 -5.46
N ASP A 105 10.82 -7.20 -5.29
CA ASP A 105 9.39 -7.50 -5.40
C ASP A 105 8.66 -6.98 -4.15
N ILE A 106 7.77 -6.02 -4.33
CA ILE A 106 7.03 -5.35 -3.27
C ILE A 106 6.09 -6.28 -2.48
N ASN A 107 5.83 -7.49 -3.00
CA ASN A 107 5.02 -8.50 -2.34
C ASN A 107 5.82 -9.37 -1.36
N VAL A 108 7.16 -9.31 -1.41
CA VAL A 108 8.02 -10.04 -0.46
C VAL A 108 7.94 -9.40 0.91
N MET A 109 7.49 -10.17 1.90
CA MET A 109 7.36 -9.69 3.28
C MET A 109 8.69 -9.82 4.03
N LEU A 110 8.90 -8.96 5.03
CA LEU A 110 10.10 -8.98 5.88
C LEU A 110 10.24 -10.29 6.68
N SER A 111 9.17 -11.04 6.82
CA SER A 111 9.19 -12.38 7.42
C SER A 111 10.12 -13.35 6.70
N LEU A 112 10.34 -13.20 5.37
CA LEU A 112 11.27 -14.05 4.62
C LEU A 112 12.74 -13.83 5.04
N PRO A 113 13.32 -12.64 4.94
CA PRO A 113 14.69 -12.42 5.42
C PRO A 113 14.82 -12.66 6.94
N MET A 114 13.78 -12.42 7.72
CA MET A 114 13.76 -12.76 9.14
C MET A 114 13.83 -14.27 9.37
N ALA A 115 13.04 -15.07 8.64
CA ALA A 115 13.09 -16.53 8.73
C ALA A 115 14.47 -17.08 8.32
N ILE A 116 15.09 -16.53 7.26
CA ILE A 116 16.42 -16.91 6.83
C ILE A 116 17.47 -16.56 7.90
N LEU A 117 17.37 -15.35 8.49
CA LEU A 117 18.26 -14.95 9.60
C LEU A 117 18.16 -15.92 10.77
N LEU A 118 16.96 -16.30 11.18
CA LEU A 118 16.73 -17.25 12.28
C LEU A 118 17.26 -18.66 11.94
N ALA A 119 17.06 -19.12 10.70
CA ALA A 119 17.60 -20.41 10.25
C ALA A 119 19.15 -20.45 10.29
N LEU A 120 19.80 -19.39 9.78
CA LEU A 120 21.25 -19.25 9.80
C LEU A 120 21.79 -19.12 11.23
N LEU A 121 21.10 -18.35 12.09
CA LEU A 121 21.45 -18.20 13.51
C LEU A 121 21.38 -19.55 14.24
N LEU A 122 20.31 -20.31 14.01
CA LEU A 122 20.15 -21.65 14.56
C LEU A 122 21.28 -22.59 14.11
N ALA A 123 21.64 -22.56 12.83
CA ALA A 123 22.75 -23.34 12.27
C ALA A 123 24.10 -22.93 12.89
N CYS A 124 24.31 -21.62 13.11
CA CYS A 124 25.52 -21.10 13.75
C CYS A 124 25.63 -21.54 15.23
N LEU A 125 24.55 -21.48 15.99
CA LEU A 125 24.50 -21.92 17.37
C LEU A 125 24.72 -23.44 17.52
N ARG A 126 24.37 -24.22 16.50
CA ARG A 126 24.40 -25.67 16.45
C ARG A 126 25.63 -26.27 15.78
N MET A 127 26.73 -25.53 15.65
CA MET A 127 27.95 -26.01 14.95
C MET A 127 28.60 -27.26 15.53
N LYS A 128 28.35 -27.60 16.83
CA LYS A 128 28.96 -28.76 17.51
C LYS A 128 28.31 -30.09 17.09
N LYS A 129 29.14 -31.13 16.84
CA LYS A 129 28.70 -32.48 16.44
C LYS A 129 27.99 -33.25 17.55
N SER A 130 28.30 -33.01 18.83
CA SER A 130 27.97 -33.84 19.97
C SER A 130 26.47 -33.99 20.28
N LEU A 131 25.60 -33.22 19.63
CA LEU A 131 24.15 -33.20 19.93
C LEU A 131 23.31 -33.31 18.65
N SER A 132 23.80 -34.02 17.62
CA SER A 132 23.12 -34.14 16.31
C SER A 132 21.73 -34.79 16.40
N TRP A 133 21.50 -35.71 17.36
CA TRP A 133 20.21 -36.34 17.57
C TRP A 133 19.11 -35.34 17.99
N MET A 134 19.47 -34.21 18.60
CA MET A 134 18.49 -33.18 18.98
C MET A 134 17.79 -32.57 17.78
N ASP A 135 18.34 -32.70 16.55
CA ASP A 135 17.71 -32.23 15.36
C ASP A 135 16.36 -32.92 15.09
N VAL A 136 16.09 -34.10 15.72
CA VAL A 136 14.77 -34.74 15.71
C VAL A 136 13.70 -33.83 16.33
N LEU A 137 14.04 -33.12 17.42
CA LEU A 137 13.13 -32.20 18.10
C LEU A 137 13.22 -30.78 17.54
N ILE A 138 14.41 -30.32 17.15
CA ILE A 138 14.65 -28.96 16.69
C ILE A 138 13.97 -28.73 15.34
N VAL A 139 14.01 -29.68 14.41
CA VAL A 139 13.44 -29.52 13.06
C VAL A 139 11.93 -29.24 13.10
N PRO A 140 11.07 -30.00 13.81
CA PRO A 140 9.65 -29.69 13.90
C PRO A 140 9.37 -28.34 14.54
N VAL A 141 10.07 -28.01 15.64
CA VAL A 141 9.92 -26.73 16.35
C VAL A 141 10.36 -25.57 15.42
N ALA A 142 11.50 -25.71 14.77
CA ALA A 142 12.00 -24.71 13.84
C ALA A 142 11.05 -24.53 12.63
N TYR A 143 10.51 -25.64 12.09
CA TYR A 143 9.49 -25.55 11.03
C TYR A 143 8.27 -24.74 11.48
N TRP A 144 7.77 -24.99 12.68
CA TRP A 144 6.63 -24.24 13.20
C TRP A 144 6.95 -22.76 13.42
N MET A 145 8.16 -22.44 13.91
CA MET A 145 8.58 -21.08 14.23
C MET A 145 8.96 -20.25 12.99
N ILE A 146 9.71 -20.85 12.06
CA ILE A 146 10.26 -20.11 10.90
C ILE A 146 9.72 -20.60 9.55
N GLY A 147 8.88 -21.63 9.51
CA GLY A 147 8.25 -22.17 8.31
C GLY A 147 9.20 -22.99 7.42
N PRO A 148 8.82 -23.21 6.16
CA PRO A 148 9.61 -23.99 5.19
C PRO A 148 11.05 -23.53 5.01
N VAL A 149 11.38 -22.28 5.30
CA VAL A 149 12.77 -21.76 5.25
C VAL A 149 13.74 -22.55 6.15
N VAL A 150 13.24 -23.36 7.07
CA VAL A 150 14.05 -24.30 7.87
C VAL A 150 14.88 -25.28 7.00
N TRP A 151 14.56 -25.45 5.71
CA TRP A 151 15.40 -26.18 4.77
C TRP A 151 16.84 -25.66 4.73
N PHE A 152 17.05 -24.35 4.84
CA PHE A 152 18.40 -23.77 4.91
C PHE A 152 19.16 -24.26 6.15
N TYR A 153 18.51 -24.33 7.31
CA TYR A 153 19.08 -24.91 8.52
C TYR A 153 19.49 -26.36 8.28
N VAL A 154 18.57 -27.20 7.79
CA VAL A 154 18.82 -28.65 7.60
C VAL A 154 19.96 -28.88 6.57
N ILE A 155 19.97 -28.16 5.46
CA ILE A 155 21.03 -28.25 4.45
C ILE A 155 22.39 -27.90 5.08
N ILE A 156 22.49 -26.81 5.83
CA ILE A 156 23.73 -26.42 6.50
C ILE A 156 24.15 -27.49 7.50
N ARG A 157 23.21 -28.09 8.24
CA ARG A 157 23.52 -29.19 9.18
C ARG A 157 24.08 -30.42 8.46
N VAL A 158 23.53 -30.78 7.29
CA VAL A 158 24.07 -31.88 6.45
C VAL A 158 25.50 -31.56 6.01
N ILE A 159 25.79 -30.34 5.57
CA ILE A 159 27.12 -29.90 5.21
C ILE A 159 28.09 -29.98 6.41
N GLN A 160 27.66 -29.57 7.60
CA GLN A 160 28.48 -29.58 8.82
C GLN A 160 28.76 -30.99 9.36
N LEU A 161 27.81 -31.92 9.26
CA LEU A 161 27.82 -33.24 9.88
C LEU A 161 28.11 -34.37 8.90
N GLY A 162 27.99 -34.09 7.59
CA GLY A 162 28.25 -35.06 6.51
C GLY A 162 27.03 -35.94 6.18
N TRP A 163 27.20 -36.87 5.25
CA TRP A 163 26.16 -37.71 4.68
C TRP A 163 25.32 -38.51 5.67
N LYS A 164 25.87 -38.84 6.83
CA LYS A 164 25.14 -39.54 7.89
C LYS A 164 23.96 -38.71 8.45
N HIS A 165 23.91 -37.40 8.17
CA HIS A 165 22.84 -36.51 8.63
C HIS A 165 21.74 -36.26 7.59
N LEU A 166 21.78 -36.88 6.42
CA LEU A 166 20.74 -36.78 5.40
C LEU A 166 19.34 -37.17 5.89
N TRP A 167 19.25 -38.02 6.91
CA TRP A 167 17.97 -38.35 7.55
C TRP A 167 17.16 -37.12 7.98
N ALA A 168 17.83 -36.02 8.35
CA ALA A 168 17.17 -34.79 8.76
C ALA A 168 16.36 -34.13 7.63
N MET A 169 16.79 -34.32 6.36
CA MET A 169 16.02 -33.85 5.20
C MET A 169 14.73 -34.67 5.05
N GLY A 170 14.82 -35.99 5.13
CA GLY A 170 13.64 -36.87 5.12
C GLY A 170 12.70 -36.59 6.29
N TRP A 171 13.26 -36.32 7.48
CA TRP A 171 12.49 -35.94 8.65
C TRP A 171 11.76 -34.61 8.48
N LEU A 172 12.41 -33.58 7.95
CA LEU A 172 11.76 -32.31 7.65
C LEU A 172 10.61 -32.49 6.66
N LEU A 173 10.84 -33.27 5.58
CA LEU A 173 9.78 -33.54 4.60
C LEU A 173 8.58 -34.25 5.28
N ALA A 174 8.85 -35.24 6.14
CA ALA A 174 7.81 -35.94 6.89
C ALA A 174 7.03 -34.97 7.79
N VAL A 175 7.71 -34.05 8.49
CA VAL A 175 7.09 -33.03 9.34
C VAL A 175 6.19 -32.11 8.51
N GLN A 176 6.65 -31.67 7.33
CA GLN A 176 5.83 -30.82 6.43
C GLN A 176 4.59 -31.57 5.91
N LEU A 177 4.73 -32.85 5.53
CA LEU A 177 3.62 -33.67 5.06
C LEU A 177 2.60 -33.94 6.17
N ILE A 178 3.05 -34.22 7.39
CA ILE A 178 2.21 -34.39 8.56
C ILE A 178 1.45 -33.10 8.87
N ALA A 179 2.15 -31.97 8.88
CA ALA A 179 1.53 -30.66 9.08
C ALA A 179 0.46 -30.37 8.02
N TYR A 180 0.76 -30.62 6.75
CA TYR A 180 -0.19 -30.47 5.65
C TYR A 180 -1.43 -31.35 5.83
N ALA A 181 -1.22 -32.65 6.11
CA ALA A 181 -2.32 -33.61 6.16
C ALA A 181 -3.25 -33.44 7.37
N PHE A 182 -2.73 -33.04 8.52
CA PHE A 182 -3.46 -33.07 9.79
C PHE A 182 -3.66 -31.70 10.47
N LEU A 183 -2.79 -30.73 10.23
CA LEU A 183 -2.82 -29.44 10.96
C LEU A 183 -3.26 -28.26 10.08
N LEU A 184 -3.14 -28.35 8.76
CA LEU A 184 -3.33 -27.25 7.82
C LEU A 184 -4.34 -27.62 6.70
N PRO A 185 -5.53 -28.12 7.04
CA PRO A 185 -6.50 -28.60 6.03
C PRO A 185 -6.98 -27.49 5.07
N GLN A 186 -6.86 -26.22 5.48
CA GLN A 186 -7.23 -25.06 4.67
C GLN A 186 -6.16 -24.63 3.64
N TRP A 187 -4.96 -25.24 3.70
CA TRP A 187 -3.86 -24.86 2.80
C TRP A 187 -3.75 -25.81 1.62
N SER A 188 -3.37 -25.28 0.45
CA SER A 188 -2.94 -26.14 -0.66
C SER A 188 -1.59 -26.77 -0.35
N PHE A 189 -1.29 -27.90 -1.03
CA PHE A 189 0.03 -28.55 -0.91
C PHE A 189 1.19 -27.56 -1.17
N GLN A 190 1.04 -26.72 -2.20
CA GLN A 190 2.03 -25.71 -2.52
C GLN A 190 2.23 -24.72 -1.36
N GLN A 191 1.14 -24.19 -0.78
CA GLN A 191 1.23 -23.28 0.36
C GLN A 191 1.93 -23.89 1.56
N ALA A 192 1.66 -25.15 1.86
CA ALA A 192 2.31 -25.87 2.95
C ALA A 192 3.82 -26.06 2.71
N MET A 193 4.24 -26.28 1.46
CA MET A 193 5.65 -26.50 1.10
C MET A 193 6.43 -25.18 0.96
N THR A 194 5.82 -24.11 0.46
CA THR A 194 6.49 -22.82 0.22
C THR A 194 6.30 -21.81 1.36
N GLY A 195 5.28 -21.97 2.18
CA GLY A 195 4.90 -21.05 3.27
C GLY A 195 4.04 -19.88 2.79
N VAL A 196 3.07 -19.51 3.63
CA VAL A 196 2.10 -18.42 3.34
C VAL A 196 2.52 -17.07 3.94
N VAL A 197 3.52 -17.07 4.81
CA VAL A 197 3.91 -15.89 5.59
C VAL A 197 4.98 -15.02 4.94
N TYR A 198 5.54 -15.46 3.81
CA TYR A 198 6.68 -14.79 3.18
C TYR A 198 6.30 -13.84 2.06
N TYR A 199 5.09 -13.99 1.52
CA TYR A 199 4.59 -13.20 0.41
C TYR A 199 3.22 -12.63 0.78
N ARG A 200 2.97 -11.39 0.37
CA ARG A 200 1.69 -10.71 0.60
C ARG A 200 0.53 -11.38 -0.13
N ILE A 201 0.80 -11.97 -1.31
CA ILE A 201 -0.18 -12.69 -2.13
C ILE A 201 0.28 -14.15 -2.27
N PRO A 202 0.00 -15.03 -1.29
CA PRO A 202 0.56 -16.39 -1.27
C PRO A 202 -0.02 -17.35 -2.31
N LEU A 203 -1.09 -16.95 -3.02
CA LEU A 203 -1.69 -17.74 -4.10
C LEU A 203 -1.08 -17.44 -5.47
N GLN A 204 -0.38 -16.33 -5.61
CA GLN A 204 0.41 -16.05 -6.79
C GLN A 204 1.80 -16.66 -6.60
N TYR A 205 2.29 -17.34 -7.63
CA TYR A 205 3.69 -17.75 -7.64
C TYR A 205 4.54 -16.52 -7.35
N PRO A 206 5.51 -16.60 -6.44
CA PRO A 206 6.47 -15.53 -6.29
C PRO A 206 7.09 -15.31 -7.66
N GLN A 207 6.65 -14.25 -8.33
CA GLN A 207 7.34 -13.79 -9.52
C GLN A 207 8.63 -13.22 -8.99
N LEU A 208 9.70 -13.99 -9.07
CA LEU A 208 11.05 -13.58 -8.69
C LEU A 208 11.57 -12.51 -9.67
N THR A 209 10.73 -11.52 -9.94
CA THR A 209 10.99 -10.46 -10.92
C THR A 209 11.88 -9.36 -10.37
N GLY A 210 12.09 -9.33 -9.03
CA GLY A 210 12.84 -8.28 -8.39
C GLY A 210 12.15 -6.91 -8.55
N TYR A 211 12.95 -5.87 -8.80
CA TYR A 211 12.47 -4.50 -8.91
C TYR A 211 11.69 -4.25 -10.21
N TYR A 212 10.46 -3.74 -10.10
CA TYR A 212 9.62 -3.33 -11.22
C TYR A 212 9.34 -1.82 -11.17
N LYS A 213 10.00 -1.07 -12.05
CA LYS A 213 10.05 0.41 -12.02
C LYS A 213 8.68 1.07 -11.97
N ASP A 214 7.75 0.65 -12.84
CA ASP A 214 6.44 1.29 -12.96
C ASP A 214 5.59 1.06 -11.69
N LEU A 215 5.66 -0.14 -11.10
CA LEU A 215 4.98 -0.42 -9.84
C LEU A 215 5.51 0.45 -8.69
N TYR A 216 6.84 0.61 -8.62
CA TYR A 216 7.45 1.48 -7.61
C TYR A 216 7.06 2.95 -7.80
N GLU A 217 6.88 3.40 -9.04
CA GLU A 217 6.39 4.76 -9.30
C GLU A 217 4.92 4.92 -8.88
N LEU A 218 4.05 3.92 -9.12
CA LEU A 218 2.67 3.94 -8.63
C LEU A 218 2.61 3.96 -7.09
N VAL A 219 3.43 3.15 -6.43
CA VAL A 219 3.52 3.15 -4.95
C VAL A 219 4.04 4.49 -4.44
N ARG A 220 4.97 5.13 -5.14
CA ARG A 220 5.43 6.48 -4.82
C ARG A 220 4.32 7.50 -4.93
N GLN A 221 3.50 7.43 -5.96
CA GLN A 221 2.35 8.34 -6.12
C GLN A 221 1.34 8.18 -4.97
N ASP A 222 1.00 6.95 -4.55
CA ASP A 222 0.16 6.74 -3.36
C ASP A 222 0.80 7.31 -2.09
N TYR A 223 2.11 7.11 -1.91
CA TYR A 223 2.86 7.69 -0.80
C TYR A 223 2.80 9.23 -0.80
N LEU A 224 2.95 9.86 -1.95
CA LEU A 224 2.86 11.32 -2.09
C LEU A 224 1.43 11.82 -1.84
N VAL A 225 0.41 11.10 -2.30
CA VAL A 225 -1.00 11.38 -1.99
C VAL A 225 -1.27 11.27 -0.49
N ARG A 226 -0.79 10.21 0.17
CA ARG A 226 -0.91 10.02 1.63
C ARG A 226 -0.31 11.19 2.42
N ASN A 227 0.82 11.73 1.94
CA ASN A 227 1.55 12.82 2.59
C ASN A 227 1.18 14.21 2.05
N GLU A 228 0.16 14.31 1.22
CA GLU A 228 -0.33 15.60 0.65
C GLU A 228 0.76 16.40 -0.11
N ARG A 229 1.73 15.71 -0.69
CA ARG A 229 2.85 16.32 -1.44
C ARG A 229 2.43 16.58 -2.90
N TRP A 230 1.43 17.45 -3.08
CA TRP A 230 0.76 17.67 -4.37
C TRP A 230 1.68 18.23 -5.45
N ASP A 231 2.53 19.20 -5.10
CA ASP A 231 3.46 19.81 -6.05
C ASP A 231 4.45 18.78 -6.60
N GLU A 232 4.93 17.88 -5.76
CA GLU A 232 5.86 16.84 -6.21
C GLU A 232 5.21 15.84 -7.15
N ILE A 233 3.94 15.48 -6.95
CA ILE A 233 3.20 14.63 -7.89
C ILE A 233 3.15 15.31 -9.27
N ILE A 234 2.83 16.60 -9.31
CA ILE A 234 2.70 17.37 -10.54
C ILE A 234 4.06 17.50 -11.25
N GLU A 235 5.12 17.88 -10.52
CA GLU A 235 6.46 18.02 -11.10
C GLU A 235 6.98 16.71 -11.69
N ARG A 236 6.83 15.61 -10.96
CA ARG A 236 7.23 14.29 -11.44
C ARG A 236 6.43 13.84 -12.67
N ALA A 237 5.13 14.18 -12.71
CA ALA A 237 4.30 13.88 -13.87
C ALA A 237 4.72 14.69 -15.12
N LYS A 238 5.22 15.91 -14.94
CA LYS A 238 5.82 16.70 -16.05
C LYS A 238 7.05 16.02 -16.64
N GLU A 239 7.89 15.42 -15.78
CA GLU A 239 9.09 14.73 -16.21
C GLU A 239 8.79 13.37 -16.85
N ASN A 240 8.02 12.53 -16.18
CA ASN A 240 7.71 11.16 -16.62
C ASN A 240 6.45 10.62 -15.97
N GLN A 241 5.31 10.81 -16.57
CA GLN A 241 4.05 10.25 -16.11
C GLN A 241 3.88 8.80 -16.57
N VAL A 242 3.60 7.88 -15.64
CA VAL A 242 3.19 6.50 -15.97
C VAL A 242 1.79 6.55 -16.62
N LYS A 243 1.65 5.93 -17.79
CA LYS A 243 0.40 5.99 -18.58
C LYS A 243 -0.63 4.97 -18.11
N THR A 244 -1.13 5.16 -16.90
CA THR A 244 -2.17 4.30 -16.28
C THR A 244 -3.31 5.13 -15.71
N PRO A 245 -4.51 4.55 -15.53
CA PRO A 245 -5.62 5.20 -14.83
C PRO A 245 -5.23 5.64 -13.42
N PHE A 246 -4.50 4.81 -12.69
CA PHE A 246 -4.00 5.12 -11.37
C PHE A 246 -3.19 6.43 -11.33
N SER A 247 -2.22 6.57 -12.23
CA SER A 247 -1.40 7.78 -12.31
C SER A 247 -2.23 9.00 -12.69
N SER A 248 -3.18 8.87 -13.64
CA SER A 248 -4.10 9.95 -13.99
C SER A 248 -4.91 10.43 -12.80
N VAL A 249 -5.46 9.51 -11.99
CA VAL A 249 -6.22 9.84 -10.77
C VAL A 249 -5.34 10.60 -9.76
N CYS A 250 -4.11 10.14 -9.51
CA CYS A 250 -3.20 10.80 -8.56
C CYS A 250 -2.82 12.22 -9.03
N VAL A 251 -2.51 12.39 -10.33
CA VAL A 251 -2.14 13.69 -10.92
C VAL A 251 -3.34 14.65 -10.89
N ASN A 252 -4.52 14.19 -11.30
CA ASN A 252 -5.73 15.01 -11.30
C ASN A 252 -6.16 15.39 -9.88
N LEU A 253 -5.99 14.49 -8.89
CA LEU A 253 -6.20 14.80 -7.49
C LEU A 253 -5.25 15.92 -7.04
N ALA A 254 -3.97 15.80 -7.34
CA ALA A 254 -2.98 16.83 -6.99
C ALA A 254 -3.29 18.18 -7.66
N LEU A 255 -3.63 18.19 -8.94
CA LEU A 255 -4.06 19.39 -9.65
C LEU A 255 -5.30 20.02 -9.01
N SER A 256 -6.26 19.20 -8.58
CA SER A 256 -7.47 19.68 -7.92
C SER A 256 -7.18 20.30 -6.55
N GLN A 257 -6.30 19.68 -5.74
CA GLN A 257 -5.92 20.25 -4.44
C GLN A 257 -5.18 21.58 -4.59
N ASN A 258 -4.40 21.76 -5.67
CA ASN A 258 -3.73 23.00 -6.03
C ASN A 258 -4.61 23.98 -6.82
N ARG A 259 -5.90 23.66 -7.03
CA ARG A 259 -6.85 24.47 -7.83
C ARG A 259 -6.39 24.71 -9.28
N GLN A 260 -5.70 23.74 -9.85
CA GLN A 260 -5.14 23.80 -11.20
C GLN A 260 -5.81 22.84 -12.16
N LEU A 261 -6.74 21.98 -11.70
CA LEU A 261 -7.33 20.92 -12.53
C LEU A 261 -7.97 21.48 -13.82
N ALA A 262 -8.84 22.46 -13.69
CA ALA A 262 -9.52 23.09 -14.82
C ALA A 262 -8.58 23.80 -15.80
N ASN A 263 -7.38 24.21 -15.36
CA ASN A 263 -6.40 24.89 -16.20
C ASN A 263 -5.40 23.95 -16.87
N GLN A 264 -5.02 22.85 -16.22
CA GLN A 264 -3.84 22.05 -16.61
C GLN A 264 -4.12 20.57 -16.86
N MET A 265 -5.35 20.08 -16.66
CA MET A 265 -5.69 18.67 -16.75
C MET A 265 -5.16 17.99 -18.02
N PHE A 266 -5.38 18.62 -19.18
CA PHE A 266 -5.01 18.06 -20.47
C PHE A 266 -3.54 18.28 -20.86
N ASN A 267 -2.74 18.96 -20.04
CA ASN A 267 -1.27 18.97 -20.18
C ASN A 267 -0.63 17.64 -19.77
N PHE A 268 -1.39 16.78 -19.09
CA PHE A 268 -0.96 15.48 -18.59
C PHE A 268 -1.68 14.36 -19.31
N TYR A 269 -1.10 13.17 -19.29
CA TYR A 269 -1.77 11.98 -19.80
C TYR A 269 -3.08 11.72 -19.06
N GLN A 270 -4.15 11.50 -19.84
CA GLN A 270 -5.46 11.15 -19.35
C GLN A 270 -5.88 9.76 -19.86
N SER A 271 -6.34 8.91 -18.95
CA SER A 271 -6.77 7.54 -19.27
C SER A 271 -8.22 7.44 -19.77
N GLY A 272 -8.81 8.52 -20.20
CA GLY A 272 -10.22 8.57 -20.59
C GLY A 272 -11.13 8.71 -19.36
N ASN A 273 -12.27 8.01 -19.35
CA ASN A 273 -13.30 8.14 -18.31
C ASN A 273 -12.80 7.81 -16.91
N ASP A 274 -11.76 6.98 -16.81
CA ASP A 274 -11.17 6.52 -15.54
C ASP A 274 -10.14 7.50 -14.96
N ALA A 275 -9.90 8.64 -15.62
CA ALA A 275 -8.80 9.53 -15.24
C ALA A 275 -9.06 10.33 -13.95
N LEU A 276 -10.32 10.58 -13.60
CA LEU A 276 -10.71 11.30 -12.37
C LEU A 276 -11.08 10.34 -11.24
N ILE A 277 -11.84 9.31 -11.56
CA ILE A 277 -12.28 8.28 -10.62
C ILE A 277 -12.19 6.95 -11.34
N MET A 278 -11.40 6.05 -10.79
CA MET A 278 -11.26 4.70 -11.33
C MET A 278 -12.48 3.83 -10.98
N PRO A 279 -12.87 2.91 -11.87
CA PRO A 279 -13.78 1.83 -11.49
C PRO A 279 -13.18 1.05 -10.31
N ARG A 280 -14.04 0.41 -9.52
CA ARG A 280 -13.61 -0.35 -8.36
C ARG A 280 -12.84 -1.60 -8.79
N ILE A 281 -11.53 -1.49 -8.83
CA ILE A 281 -10.61 -2.61 -9.05
C ILE A 281 -10.13 -3.08 -7.68
N ARG A 282 -10.31 -4.35 -7.37
CA ARG A 282 -9.91 -4.95 -6.10
C ARG A 282 -8.43 -5.34 -6.15
N ASP A 283 -7.56 -4.36 -6.14
CA ASP A 283 -6.14 -4.55 -5.92
C ASP A 283 -5.68 -3.80 -4.65
N LEU A 284 -4.46 -4.08 -4.20
CA LEU A 284 -3.92 -3.49 -2.98
C LEU A 284 -3.47 -2.03 -3.14
N THR A 285 -3.37 -1.51 -4.36
CA THR A 285 -2.80 -0.18 -4.62
C THR A 285 -3.82 0.83 -5.08
N SER A 286 -4.68 0.49 -6.03
CA SER A 286 -5.60 1.42 -6.72
C SER A 286 -6.72 1.96 -5.81
N MET A 287 -7.12 1.19 -4.81
CA MET A 287 -8.24 1.54 -3.95
C MET A 287 -7.93 2.73 -3.02
N LEU A 288 -6.67 2.88 -2.58
CA LEU A 288 -6.30 3.90 -1.60
C LEU A 288 -6.35 5.32 -2.17
N PRO A 289 -5.74 5.65 -3.31
CA PRO A 289 -5.89 6.96 -3.92
C PRO A 289 -7.33 7.27 -4.34
N SER A 290 -8.08 6.28 -4.83
CA SER A 290 -9.50 6.45 -5.15
C SER A 290 -10.33 6.81 -3.91
N ALA A 291 -10.04 6.19 -2.76
CA ALA A 291 -10.66 6.53 -1.49
C ALA A 291 -10.33 7.98 -1.06
N GLU A 292 -9.11 8.47 -1.33
CA GLU A 292 -8.73 9.86 -1.07
C GLU A 292 -9.52 10.85 -1.95
N VAL A 293 -9.77 10.51 -3.22
CA VAL A 293 -10.63 11.32 -4.10
C VAL A 293 -12.03 11.46 -3.49
N PHE A 294 -12.66 10.35 -3.14
CA PHE A 294 -14.00 10.36 -2.52
C PHE A 294 -14.02 11.10 -1.18
N TRP A 295 -12.99 10.89 -0.36
CA TRP A 295 -12.86 11.59 0.92
C TRP A 295 -12.85 13.10 0.73
N ARG A 296 -12.06 13.61 -0.21
CA ARG A 296 -11.96 15.06 -0.46
C ARG A 296 -13.16 15.67 -1.17
N LEU A 297 -13.86 14.87 -1.95
CA LEU A 297 -15.16 15.27 -2.53
C LEU A 297 -16.29 15.37 -1.49
N GLY A 298 -16.09 14.82 -0.28
CA GLY A 298 -17.15 14.72 0.73
C GLY A 298 -18.04 13.49 0.57
N MET A 299 -17.67 12.56 -0.32
CA MET A 299 -18.36 11.27 -0.52
C MET A 299 -17.87 10.24 0.50
N VAL A 300 -18.13 10.50 1.78
CA VAL A 300 -17.54 9.76 2.90
C VAL A 300 -17.91 8.27 2.87
N ASN A 301 -19.13 7.91 2.47
CA ASN A 301 -19.57 6.52 2.39
C ASN A 301 -18.86 5.76 1.26
N SER A 302 -18.60 6.42 0.12
CA SER A 302 -17.82 5.85 -0.97
C SER A 302 -16.35 5.65 -0.56
N ALA A 303 -15.75 6.65 0.10
CA ALA A 303 -14.41 6.53 0.66
C ALA A 303 -14.31 5.36 1.65
N GLN A 304 -15.28 5.24 2.56
CA GLN A 304 -15.36 4.13 3.52
C GLN A 304 -15.42 2.78 2.82
N ARG A 305 -16.26 2.63 1.77
CA ARG A 305 -16.40 1.39 1.02
C ARG A 305 -15.08 0.96 0.38
N TYR A 306 -14.36 1.88 -0.27
CA TYR A 306 -13.07 1.58 -0.89
C TYR A 306 -12.02 1.17 0.14
N ILE A 307 -11.97 1.87 1.28
CA ILE A 307 -11.05 1.54 2.38
C ILE A 307 -11.41 0.20 3.03
N PHE A 308 -12.71 -0.08 3.20
CA PHE A 308 -13.16 -1.36 3.75
C PHE A 308 -12.82 -2.52 2.82
N ASP A 309 -13.07 -2.38 1.52
CA ASP A 309 -12.70 -3.39 0.53
C ASP A 309 -11.17 -3.65 0.55
N THR A 310 -10.35 -2.59 0.65
CA THR A 310 -8.89 -2.73 0.83
C THR A 310 -8.55 -3.49 2.12
N GLN A 311 -9.18 -3.12 3.24
CA GLN A 311 -8.96 -3.75 4.54
C GLN A 311 -9.26 -5.25 4.50
N GLU A 312 -10.36 -5.64 3.87
CA GLU A 312 -10.79 -7.06 3.76
C GLU A 312 -9.98 -7.84 2.71
N SER A 313 -9.27 -7.16 1.80
CA SER A 313 -8.37 -7.80 0.84
C SER A 313 -7.01 -8.19 1.43
N ILE A 314 -6.67 -7.71 2.64
CA ILE A 314 -5.42 -8.05 3.31
C ILE A 314 -5.50 -9.48 3.83
N LEU A 315 -4.54 -10.30 3.42
CA LEU A 315 -4.53 -11.73 3.73
C LEU A 315 -4.22 -12.01 5.20
N ASN A 316 -4.54 -13.23 5.63
CA ASN A 316 -4.28 -13.74 6.97
C ASN A 316 -4.93 -12.92 8.09
N ALA A 317 -6.11 -12.35 7.83
CA ALA A 317 -6.86 -11.51 8.76
C ALA A 317 -6.07 -10.29 9.29
N ASN A 318 -4.96 -9.94 8.66
CA ASN A 318 -4.17 -8.77 9.02
C ASN A 318 -5.00 -7.50 8.85
N LYS A 319 -4.77 -6.53 9.73
CA LYS A 319 -5.39 -5.22 9.66
C LYS A 319 -4.38 -4.20 9.15
N SER A 320 -4.88 -3.15 8.50
CA SER A 320 -4.08 -2.00 8.08
C SER A 320 -4.26 -0.87 9.08
N GLY A 321 -3.16 -0.30 9.57
CA GLY A 321 -3.22 0.89 10.41
C GLY A 321 -3.84 2.09 9.67
N ARG A 322 -3.47 2.29 8.40
CA ARG A 322 -4.02 3.34 7.51
C ARG A 322 -5.51 3.15 7.27
N CYS A 323 -5.94 1.94 6.90
CA CYS A 323 -7.35 1.66 6.63
C CYS A 323 -8.21 1.78 7.90
N THR A 324 -7.77 1.20 9.01
CA THR A 324 -8.48 1.27 10.30
C THR A 324 -8.65 2.72 10.75
N LYS A 325 -7.60 3.54 10.61
CA LYS A 325 -7.66 4.98 10.89
C LYS A 325 -8.71 5.67 10.03
N ARG A 326 -8.69 5.47 8.71
CA ARG A 326 -9.65 6.09 7.78
C ARG A 326 -11.08 5.64 8.04
N ILE A 327 -11.31 4.36 8.36
CA ILE A 327 -12.64 3.86 8.75
C ILE A 327 -13.13 4.60 10.00
N ALA A 328 -12.29 4.76 11.04
CA ALA A 328 -12.66 5.52 12.23
C ALA A 328 -13.04 6.97 11.88
N GLU A 329 -12.28 7.65 11.04
CA GLU A 329 -12.54 9.01 10.56
C GLU A 329 -13.88 9.10 9.81
N CYS A 330 -14.17 8.14 8.90
CA CYS A 330 -15.46 8.07 8.20
C CYS A 330 -16.63 7.92 9.18
N MET A 331 -16.49 7.06 10.19
CA MET A 331 -17.51 6.85 11.22
C MET A 331 -17.75 8.12 12.07
N ILE A 332 -16.68 8.87 12.39
CA ILE A 332 -16.79 10.14 13.13
C ILE A 332 -17.54 11.18 12.30
N VAL A 333 -17.21 11.32 11.03
CA VAL A 333 -17.90 12.28 10.13
C VAL A 333 -19.37 11.92 9.99
N ASN A 334 -19.70 10.63 9.93
CA ASN A 334 -21.08 10.13 9.82
C ASN A 334 -21.86 10.10 11.14
N GLY A 335 -21.19 10.32 12.29
CA GLY A 335 -21.83 10.28 13.61
C GLY A 335 -22.00 8.87 14.20
N HIS A 336 -21.37 7.85 13.60
CA HIS A 336 -21.42 6.45 14.08
C HIS A 336 -20.37 6.19 15.17
N TYR A 337 -20.48 6.89 16.30
CA TYR A 337 -19.44 6.94 17.34
C TYR A 337 -19.12 5.60 17.99
N GLN A 338 -20.10 4.70 18.14
CA GLN A 338 -19.87 3.37 18.70
C GLN A 338 -18.97 2.51 17.79
N VAL A 339 -19.17 2.62 16.48
CA VAL A 339 -18.33 1.90 15.50
C VAL A 339 -16.94 2.55 15.43
N ALA A 340 -16.89 3.90 15.43
CA ALA A 340 -15.62 4.62 15.49
C ALA A 340 -14.79 4.19 16.72
N ARG A 341 -15.41 4.06 17.89
CA ARG A 341 -14.74 3.63 19.13
C ARG A 341 -14.09 2.26 18.97
N LYS A 342 -14.77 1.29 18.35
CA LYS A 342 -14.18 -0.05 18.11
C LYS A 342 -12.89 0.03 17.28
N GLN A 343 -12.85 0.88 16.27
CA GLN A 343 -11.65 1.09 15.45
C GLN A 343 -10.54 1.79 16.24
N LEU A 344 -10.91 2.79 17.04
CA LEU A 344 -9.96 3.50 17.92
C LEU A 344 -9.38 2.55 18.99
N ASP A 345 -10.19 1.68 19.58
CA ASP A 345 -9.75 0.70 20.58
C ASP A 345 -8.72 -0.29 19.99
N LEU A 346 -8.90 -0.66 18.71
CA LEU A 346 -7.89 -1.46 18.01
C LEU A 346 -6.59 -0.67 17.82
N LEU A 347 -6.67 0.57 17.34
CA LEU A 347 -5.50 1.43 17.13
C LEU A 347 -4.74 1.78 18.41
N LYS A 348 -5.42 1.89 19.55
CA LYS A 348 -4.78 2.09 20.86
C LYS A 348 -3.82 0.96 21.26
N LYS A 349 -4.00 -0.24 20.71
CA LYS A 349 -3.13 -1.40 20.94
C LYS A 349 -1.86 -1.36 20.08
N SER A 350 -1.71 -0.40 19.17
CA SER A 350 -0.54 -0.22 18.33
C SER A 350 0.42 0.85 18.88
N LEU A 351 1.67 0.84 18.44
CA LEU A 351 2.67 1.81 18.92
C LEU A 351 2.45 3.20 18.34
N PHE A 352 2.34 3.32 17.02
CA PHE A 352 2.36 4.61 16.32
C PHE A 352 0.98 5.26 16.18
N TYR A 353 -0.09 4.48 16.15
CA TYR A 353 -1.45 5.03 16.04
C TYR A 353 -2.11 5.30 17.41
N LYS A 354 -1.53 4.80 18.52
CA LYS A 354 -2.08 4.90 19.86
C LYS A 354 -2.39 6.33 20.27
N HIS A 355 -1.43 7.24 20.13
CA HIS A 355 -1.59 8.63 20.54
C HIS A 355 -2.73 9.31 19.76
N TRP A 356 -2.74 9.17 18.44
CA TRP A 356 -3.81 9.69 17.59
C TRP A 356 -5.19 9.13 17.99
N ALA A 357 -5.28 7.84 18.27
CA ALA A 357 -6.54 7.19 18.65
C ALA A 357 -7.09 7.73 19.99
N ILE A 358 -6.22 7.93 21.00
CA ILE A 358 -6.58 8.49 22.29
C ILE A 358 -7.11 9.93 22.14
N GLU A 359 -6.41 10.77 21.37
CA GLU A 359 -6.82 12.17 21.15
C GLU A 359 -8.12 12.24 20.35
N THR A 360 -8.28 11.39 19.35
CA THR A 360 -9.47 11.35 18.51
C THR A 360 -10.70 10.85 19.27
N GLU A 361 -10.52 9.92 20.20
CA GLU A 361 -11.62 9.43 21.05
C GLU A 361 -12.29 10.56 21.87
N LYS A 362 -11.54 11.58 22.28
CA LYS A 362 -12.07 12.74 23.01
C LYS A 362 -13.07 13.57 22.19
N LEU A 363 -13.13 13.36 20.88
CA LEU A 363 -14.08 14.01 19.99
C LEU A 363 -15.43 13.27 19.94
N LEU A 364 -15.46 11.97 20.28
CA LEU A 364 -16.65 11.14 20.10
C LEU A 364 -17.84 11.67 20.89
N GLY A 365 -18.95 11.94 20.18
CA GLY A 365 -20.18 12.49 20.78
C GLY A 365 -20.15 13.98 21.05
N ASN A 366 -19.03 14.68 20.81
CA ASN A 366 -18.95 16.13 20.94
C ASN A 366 -19.15 16.81 19.58
N GLU A 367 -20.42 17.05 19.23
CA GLU A 367 -20.80 17.63 17.93
C GLU A 367 -20.13 18.99 17.69
N THR A 368 -20.00 19.82 18.69
CA THR A 368 -19.39 21.15 18.57
C THR A 368 -17.92 21.03 18.18
N LYS A 369 -17.14 20.19 18.87
CA LYS A 369 -15.72 19.99 18.55
C LYS A 369 -15.52 19.35 17.19
N ILE A 370 -16.36 18.36 16.80
CA ILE A 370 -16.28 17.72 15.50
C ILE A 370 -16.59 18.73 14.39
N ASN A 371 -17.61 19.57 14.55
CA ASN A 371 -17.98 20.57 13.55
C ASN A 371 -16.95 21.71 13.42
N GLN A 372 -16.19 21.98 14.48
CA GLN A 372 -15.07 22.94 14.48
C GLN A 372 -13.76 22.33 13.98
N HIS A 373 -13.66 20.99 13.90
CA HIS A 373 -12.45 20.33 13.46
C HIS A 373 -12.17 20.64 11.98
N SER A 374 -10.93 21.00 11.65
CA SER A 374 -10.54 21.48 10.32
C SER A 374 -10.88 20.50 9.19
N VAL A 375 -10.73 19.19 9.42
CA VAL A 375 -11.04 18.14 8.45
C VAL A 375 -12.48 17.67 8.57
N TYR A 376 -12.90 17.21 9.76
CA TYR A 376 -14.22 16.59 9.93
C TYR A 376 -15.36 17.57 9.76
N GLY A 377 -15.21 18.81 10.27
CA GLY A 377 -16.21 19.86 10.11
C GLY A 377 -16.37 20.29 8.65
N LYS A 378 -15.25 20.38 7.90
CA LYS A 378 -15.29 20.64 6.46
C LYS A 378 -16.05 19.53 5.72
N LEU A 379 -15.74 18.26 5.99
CA LEU A 379 -16.37 17.11 5.33
C LEU A 379 -17.86 17.02 5.64
N ARG A 380 -18.28 17.33 6.88
CA ARG A 380 -19.71 17.40 7.25
C ARG A 380 -20.48 18.47 6.48
N LYS A 381 -19.82 19.58 6.11
CA LYS A 381 -20.41 20.60 5.25
C LYS A 381 -20.46 20.16 3.78
N LEU A 382 -19.46 19.43 3.31
CA LEU A 382 -19.35 18.98 1.91
C LEU A 382 -20.22 17.76 1.60
N ARG A 383 -20.42 16.86 2.57
CA ARG A 383 -21.15 15.60 2.34
C ARG A 383 -22.58 15.85 1.89
N PHE A 384 -23.05 15.01 0.99
CA PHE A 384 -24.45 14.98 0.63
C PHE A 384 -25.28 14.47 1.82
N LYS A 385 -26.38 15.17 2.17
CA LYS A 385 -27.16 14.87 3.37
C LYS A 385 -28.14 13.73 3.16
N ASN A 386 -28.63 13.57 1.94
CA ASN A 386 -29.56 12.52 1.59
C ASN A 386 -28.79 11.26 1.15
N ASP A 387 -29.34 10.09 1.46
CA ASP A 387 -28.80 8.85 0.94
C ASP A 387 -29.00 8.79 -0.57
N PHE A 388 -27.94 8.43 -1.28
CA PHE A 388 -28.01 8.13 -2.70
C PHE A 388 -27.09 6.95 -3.02
N LEU A 389 -27.49 6.17 -4.00
CA LEU A 389 -26.67 5.08 -4.50
C LEU A 389 -25.62 5.63 -5.48
N PHE A 390 -24.35 5.50 -5.13
CA PHE A 390 -23.28 5.82 -6.06
C PHE A 390 -23.30 4.83 -7.23
N ASN A 391 -23.51 5.34 -8.44
CA ASN A 391 -23.38 4.61 -9.69
C ASN A 391 -22.20 5.18 -10.49
N TYR A 392 -21.26 4.33 -10.86
CA TYR A 392 -20.10 4.73 -11.65
C TYR A 392 -20.49 5.26 -13.05
N ASP A 393 -21.51 4.65 -13.67
CA ASP A 393 -21.97 5.05 -15.00
C ASP A 393 -22.66 6.43 -15.04
N GLU A 394 -23.08 6.95 -13.87
CA GLU A 394 -23.73 8.25 -13.71
C GLU A 394 -22.93 9.21 -12.82
N ILE A 395 -21.61 9.08 -12.87
CA ILE A 395 -20.72 9.84 -11.98
C ILE A 395 -20.80 11.36 -12.23
N ASP A 396 -21.04 11.78 -13.44
CA ASP A 396 -21.28 13.17 -13.80
C ASP A 396 -22.49 13.75 -13.06
N LYS A 397 -23.61 13.02 -13.01
CA LYS A 397 -24.81 13.43 -12.23
C LYS A 397 -24.49 13.54 -10.74
N VAL A 398 -23.76 12.58 -10.20
CA VAL A 398 -23.36 12.59 -8.78
C VAL A 398 -22.49 13.80 -8.46
N LEU A 399 -21.50 14.11 -9.28
CA LEU A 399 -20.60 15.26 -9.12
C LEU A 399 -21.37 16.58 -9.24
N GLY A 400 -22.31 16.66 -10.20
CA GLY A 400 -23.21 17.81 -10.36
C GLY A 400 -24.07 18.02 -9.12
N LEU A 401 -24.68 16.96 -8.57
CA LEU A 401 -25.47 17.01 -7.34
C LEU A 401 -24.65 17.46 -6.13
N LEU A 402 -23.40 17.01 -5.99
CA LEU A 402 -22.50 17.46 -4.92
C LEU A 402 -22.23 18.95 -5.00
N PHE A 403 -22.01 19.48 -6.19
CA PHE A 403 -21.81 20.91 -6.40
C PHE A 403 -23.07 21.73 -6.09
N VAL A 404 -24.22 21.29 -6.57
CA VAL A 404 -25.52 21.99 -6.28
C VAL A 404 -25.82 21.99 -4.80
N ASN A 405 -25.59 20.86 -4.11
CA ASN A 405 -25.80 20.77 -2.67
C ASN A 405 -24.88 21.70 -1.86
N ASN A 406 -23.67 21.92 -2.36
CA ASN A 406 -22.73 22.86 -1.76
C ASN A 406 -21.83 23.51 -2.84
N PRO A 407 -22.15 24.74 -3.31
CA PRO A 407 -21.35 25.45 -4.31
C PRO A 407 -19.90 25.78 -3.90
N ASP A 408 -19.58 25.68 -2.60
CA ASP A 408 -18.21 25.81 -2.10
C ASP A 408 -17.36 24.57 -2.39
N ASN A 409 -17.98 23.47 -2.79
CA ASN A 409 -17.27 22.25 -3.21
C ASN A 409 -16.68 22.42 -4.61
N LYS A 410 -15.62 23.23 -4.72
CA LYS A 410 -14.98 23.52 -6.00
C LYS A 410 -14.35 22.28 -6.63
N MET A 411 -13.92 21.29 -5.83
CA MET A 411 -13.44 20.03 -6.35
C MET A 411 -14.54 19.26 -7.10
N ALA A 412 -15.76 19.21 -6.56
CA ALA A 412 -16.88 18.57 -7.24
C ALA A 412 -17.19 19.26 -8.57
N LEU A 413 -17.13 20.60 -8.62
CA LEU A 413 -17.30 21.37 -9.85
C LEU A 413 -16.24 21.03 -10.89
N ASP A 414 -14.96 21.07 -10.51
CA ASP A 414 -13.85 20.80 -11.45
C ASP A 414 -13.90 19.34 -11.96
N TYR A 415 -14.27 18.39 -11.09
CA TYR A 415 -14.44 16.99 -11.47
C TYR A 415 -15.65 16.79 -12.38
N PHE A 416 -16.77 17.47 -12.13
CA PHE A 416 -17.97 17.42 -12.97
C PHE A 416 -17.67 17.91 -14.40
N MET A 417 -17.08 19.10 -14.52
CA MET A 417 -16.74 19.66 -15.81
C MET A 417 -15.64 18.88 -16.53
N GLY A 418 -14.63 18.43 -15.78
CA GLY A 418 -13.56 17.58 -16.30
C GLY A 418 -14.07 16.23 -16.81
N GLN A 419 -15.02 15.60 -16.12
CA GLN A 419 -15.61 14.31 -16.55
C GLN A 419 -16.33 14.45 -17.90
N MET A 420 -17.05 15.56 -18.13
CA MET A 420 -17.68 15.80 -19.42
C MET A 420 -16.66 15.90 -20.56
N LEU A 421 -15.55 16.56 -20.30
CA LEU A 421 -14.48 16.71 -21.29
C LEU A 421 -13.77 15.38 -21.55
N LEU A 422 -13.56 14.55 -20.53
CA LEU A 422 -13.01 13.20 -20.67
C LEU A 422 -13.93 12.30 -21.50
N ASN A 423 -15.24 12.43 -21.31
CA ASN A 423 -16.27 11.73 -22.09
C ASN A 423 -16.48 12.33 -23.49
N ARG A 424 -15.76 13.41 -23.85
CA ARG A 424 -15.91 14.16 -25.11
C ARG A 424 -17.34 14.69 -25.33
N ASN A 425 -18.07 14.91 -24.24
CA ASN A 425 -19.42 15.48 -24.29
C ASN A 425 -19.35 17.01 -24.34
N LEU A 426 -18.97 17.54 -25.51
CA LEU A 426 -18.78 19.00 -25.72
C LEU A 426 -20.09 19.78 -25.63
N MET A 427 -21.20 19.20 -26.10
CA MET A 427 -22.53 19.86 -26.01
C MET A 427 -22.96 19.96 -24.52
N GLY A 428 -22.82 18.89 -23.78
CA GLY A 428 -23.07 18.92 -22.33
C GLY A 428 -22.17 19.91 -21.61
N PHE A 429 -20.87 19.92 -21.91
CA PHE A 429 -19.93 20.88 -21.34
C PHE A 429 -20.36 22.33 -21.58
N GLN A 430 -20.75 22.71 -22.83
CA GLN A 430 -21.18 24.03 -23.14
C GLN A 430 -22.49 24.41 -22.44
N GLN A 431 -23.46 23.51 -22.41
CA GLN A 431 -24.74 23.70 -21.73
C GLN A 431 -24.53 23.91 -20.21
N TYR A 432 -23.75 23.05 -19.59
CA TYR A 432 -23.51 23.14 -18.15
C TYR A 432 -22.59 24.29 -17.76
N MET A 433 -21.73 24.78 -18.63
CA MET A 433 -20.92 25.97 -18.36
C MET A 433 -21.79 27.18 -18.03
N SER A 434 -22.84 27.42 -18.81
CA SER A 434 -23.80 28.52 -18.57
C SER A 434 -24.55 28.31 -17.23
N TRP A 435 -24.96 27.10 -16.98
CA TRP A 435 -25.62 26.73 -15.72
C TRP A 435 -24.69 26.89 -14.50
N VAL A 436 -23.42 26.44 -14.59
CA VAL A 436 -22.41 26.58 -13.53
C VAL A 436 -22.17 28.05 -13.17
N GLN A 437 -22.16 28.96 -14.15
CA GLN A 437 -22.02 30.39 -13.91
C GLN A 437 -23.18 30.96 -13.06
N GLN A 438 -24.42 30.51 -13.29
CA GLN A 438 -25.60 30.92 -12.52
C GLN A 438 -25.51 30.48 -11.05
N TYR A 439 -24.90 29.33 -10.76
CA TYR A 439 -24.71 28.79 -9.41
C TYR A 439 -23.41 29.24 -8.73
N GLY A 440 -22.79 30.33 -9.21
CA GLY A 440 -21.58 30.89 -8.59
C GLY A 440 -20.31 30.03 -8.80
N GLY A 441 -20.22 29.35 -9.95
CA GLY A 441 -19.09 28.53 -10.33
C GLY A 441 -17.81 29.33 -10.59
N TYR A 442 -17.37 29.38 -11.83
CA TYR A 442 -16.15 30.12 -12.20
C TYR A 442 -16.45 31.61 -12.41
N ARG A 443 -15.83 32.50 -11.61
CA ARG A 443 -15.88 33.95 -11.82
C ARG A 443 -15.18 34.35 -13.13
N ILE A 444 -14.06 33.71 -13.42
CA ILE A 444 -13.29 33.82 -14.65
C ILE A 444 -13.17 32.43 -15.22
N MET A 445 -13.44 32.25 -16.50
CA MET A 445 -13.32 30.95 -17.16
C MET A 445 -11.88 30.48 -17.11
N PRO A 446 -11.61 29.26 -16.58
CA PRO A 446 -10.26 28.68 -16.53
C PRO A 446 -9.62 28.58 -17.94
N LEU A 447 -8.32 28.78 -18.02
CA LEU A 447 -7.60 28.78 -19.31
C LEU A 447 -7.77 27.47 -20.08
N GLY A 448 -7.74 26.31 -19.38
CA GLY A 448 -7.98 25.02 -20.03
C GLY A 448 -9.39 24.90 -20.63
N TYR A 449 -10.39 25.54 -20.03
CA TYR A 449 -11.76 25.54 -20.54
C TYR A 449 -11.93 26.58 -21.69
N GLN A 450 -11.20 27.70 -21.65
CA GLN A 450 -11.14 28.62 -22.79
C GLN A 450 -10.60 27.92 -24.05
N ASP A 451 -9.55 27.11 -23.89
CA ASP A 451 -8.98 26.27 -24.94
C ASP A 451 -10.03 25.30 -25.53
N VAL A 452 -10.79 24.61 -24.66
CA VAL A 452 -11.88 23.74 -25.11
C VAL A 452 -12.95 24.51 -25.87
N MET A 453 -13.36 25.70 -25.39
CA MET A 453 -14.37 26.51 -26.04
C MET A 453 -13.89 27.01 -27.41
N MET A 454 -12.60 27.35 -27.55
CA MET A 454 -12.02 27.68 -28.89
C MET A 454 -12.05 26.45 -29.81
N CYS A 455 -11.76 25.25 -29.31
CA CYS A 455 -11.89 24.04 -30.12
C CYS A 455 -13.32 23.80 -30.62
N ILE A 456 -14.33 24.05 -29.79
CA ILE A 456 -15.74 23.93 -30.17
C ILE A 456 -16.08 24.95 -31.25
N GLN A 457 -15.75 26.22 -31.04
CA GLN A 457 -16.11 27.33 -31.98
C GLN A 457 -15.45 27.18 -33.34
N LYS A 458 -14.22 26.66 -33.40
CA LYS A 458 -13.44 26.49 -34.62
C LYS A 458 -13.54 25.09 -35.23
N ASN A 459 -14.53 24.27 -34.85
CA ASN A 459 -14.72 22.90 -35.32
C ASN A 459 -13.43 22.06 -35.29
N GLY A 460 -12.65 22.19 -34.22
CA GLY A 460 -11.40 21.47 -34.06
C GLY A 460 -10.19 22.07 -34.78
N ALA A 461 -10.32 23.19 -35.49
CA ALA A 461 -9.22 23.82 -36.24
C ALA A 461 -8.30 24.69 -35.37
N VAL A 462 -8.12 24.37 -34.09
CA VAL A 462 -7.16 25.04 -33.19
C VAL A 462 -5.83 24.31 -33.26
N PRO A 463 -4.76 24.96 -33.75
CA PRO A 463 -3.44 24.31 -33.76
C PRO A 463 -2.97 24.01 -32.33
N ASP A 464 -2.49 22.79 -32.14
CA ASP A 464 -1.72 22.35 -30.98
C ASP A 464 -2.28 22.67 -29.56
N SER A 465 -3.61 22.51 -29.41
CA SER A 465 -4.23 22.65 -28.09
C SER A 465 -4.07 21.37 -27.22
N PRO A 466 -3.85 21.47 -25.90
CA PRO A 466 -3.76 20.31 -25.00
C PRO A 466 -4.99 19.41 -25.08
N TYR A 467 -6.20 19.98 -25.15
CA TYR A 467 -7.43 19.23 -25.27
C TYR A 467 -7.54 18.50 -26.63
N ARG A 468 -7.16 19.15 -27.72
CA ARG A 468 -7.14 18.53 -29.05
C ARG A 468 -6.22 17.32 -29.09
N ARG A 469 -5.00 17.43 -28.54
CA ARG A 469 -4.06 16.31 -28.43
C ARG A 469 -4.68 15.12 -27.65
N TYR A 470 -5.40 15.38 -26.58
CA TYR A 470 -6.14 14.36 -25.84
C TYR A 470 -7.18 13.66 -26.74
N VAL A 471 -8.02 14.42 -27.46
CA VAL A 471 -9.06 13.85 -28.34
C VAL A 471 -8.44 12.99 -29.45
N GLU A 472 -7.37 13.45 -30.07
CA GLU A 472 -6.65 12.72 -31.12
C GLU A 472 -6.05 11.40 -30.58
N GLN A 473 -5.44 11.41 -29.37
CA GLN A 473 -4.92 10.22 -28.73
C GLN A 473 -6.01 9.19 -28.39
N GLN A 474 -7.20 9.63 -28.00
CA GLN A 474 -8.33 8.73 -27.71
C GLN A 474 -8.98 8.18 -28.97
N SER A 475 -8.85 8.83 -30.11
CA SER A 475 -9.40 8.38 -31.39
C SER A 475 -8.52 7.33 -32.09
N GLN A 476 -7.26 7.19 -31.66
CA GLN A 476 -6.30 6.21 -32.15
C GLN A 476 -6.31 4.89 -31.35
N ARG A 477 -7.04 4.85 -30.24
CA ARG A 477 -7.26 3.68 -29.39
C ARG A 477 -8.58 3.00 -29.70
#